data_fecd8c6e34388f30ee8c87eb72d57d83
#
_entry.id   fecd8c6e34388f30ee8c87eb72d57d83
#
_cell.length_a   1.000
_cell.length_b   1.000
_cell.length_c   1.000
_cell.angle_alpha   90.00
_cell.angle_beta   90.00
_cell.angle_gamma   90.00
#
_symmetry.space_group_name_H-M   'P 1'
#
loop_
_entity.id
_entity.type
_entity.pdbx_description
1 polymer ?
#
loop_
_entity_poly.entity_id
_entity_poly.type
_entity_poly.pdbx_seq_one_letter_code
_entity_poly.pdbx_strand_id
1 'polypeptide(L)'
;MNHLLTFSLRYRFFTLVAIAVVIATGIWSFTNLTIDAVPDLTPVQVQVLTRAPALGPVEVEQFVTFPIEASLNGLPALRELRSVSRYGLSAVTAIFDDQTDIYRARQFVTERLAQAMERIPAEYGRPVMGPLTTGLGEVYQFTVKGPGYSPMALRTLLQWDIGMKLRAVPGVVEVNIWGGEPQQFHVIVDPSKLLSFKLTMKQIFDALQRNNAIAGGGYIEHQREQLLIRGEALATQVSDLARIVVAHGSGGVPVYIADVAEVKEGSGLRIGAATAMGEGETVIGMVQMLAGENAQQVVTRVKARVQEIQATLPSGVTIEPYYDRTIFVSKVMTTVRNNLLEGGLLVVAVLFLFLGDLRAGLI
;
A
#
# COMPACT_ATOMS: atom_id res chain seq x y z
N MET A 1 -9.03 -33.84 -45.63
CA MET A 1 -8.38 -32.64 -46.19
C MET A 1 -9.05 -32.12 -47.47
N ASN A 2 -9.37 -32.94 -48.46
CA ASN A 2 -9.98 -32.48 -49.73
C ASN A 2 -11.30 -31.72 -49.56
N HIS A 3 -12.19 -32.09 -48.62
CA HIS A 3 -13.46 -31.38 -48.40
C HIS A 3 -13.30 -29.95 -47.89
N LEU A 4 -12.30 -29.66 -47.05
CA LEU A 4 -12.01 -28.31 -46.56
C LEU A 4 -11.44 -27.40 -47.67
N LEU A 5 -10.54 -27.96 -48.49
CA LEU A 5 -9.97 -27.24 -49.63
C LEU A 5 -11.04 -26.91 -50.67
N THR A 6 -11.91 -27.89 -51.02
CA THR A 6 -13.01 -27.69 -51.99
C THR A 6 -14.05 -26.69 -51.45
N PHE A 7 -14.34 -26.71 -50.16
CA PHE A 7 -15.24 -25.75 -49.52
C PHE A 7 -14.66 -24.31 -49.56
N SER A 8 -13.38 -24.13 -49.19
CA SER A 8 -12.75 -22.81 -49.16
C SER A 8 -12.64 -22.18 -50.56
N LEU A 9 -12.36 -22.98 -51.58
CA LEU A 9 -12.30 -22.53 -52.96
C LEU A 9 -13.69 -22.23 -53.55
N ARG A 10 -14.72 -23.00 -53.18
CA ARG A 10 -16.09 -22.82 -53.65
C ARG A 10 -16.80 -21.63 -53.00
N TYR A 11 -16.54 -21.38 -51.71
CA TYR A 11 -17.18 -20.33 -50.92
C TYR A 11 -16.18 -19.26 -50.45
N ARG A 12 -15.49 -18.66 -51.42
CA ARG A 12 -14.43 -17.67 -51.20
C ARG A 12 -14.80 -16.55 -50.24
N PHE A 13 -16.06 -16.04 -50.36
CA PHE A 13 -16.56 -14.96 -49.51
C PHE A 13 -16.63 -15.39 -48.03
N PHE A 14 -17.18 -16.57 -47.74
CA PHE A 14 -17.29 -17.10 -46.39
C PHE A 14 -15.92 -17.37 -45.77
N THR A 15 -14.96 -17.83 -46.57
CA THR A 15 -13.58 -18.05 -46.11
C THR A 15 -12.90 -16.73 -45.74
N LEU A 16 -13.07 -15.70 -46.56
CA LEU A 16 -12.52 -14.36 -46.25
C LEU A 16 -13.15 -13.76 -45.03
N VAL A 17 -14.46 -13.88 -44.85
CA VAL A 17 -15.15 -13.41 -43.63
C VAL A 17 -14.67 -14.17 -42.40
N ALA A 18 -14.53 -15.51 -42.49
CA ALA A 18 -13.99 -16.30 -41.38
C ALA A 18 -12.56 -15.87 -40.97
N ILE A 19 -11.70 -15.65 -41.96
CA ILE A 19 -10.33 -15.13 -41.71
C ILE A 19 -10.40 -13.74 -41.05
N ALA A 20 -11.24 -12.85 -41.55
CA ALA A 20 -11.39 -11.51 -40.99
C ALA A 20 -11.86 -11.55 -39.51
N VAL A 21 -12.82 -12.47 -39.20
CA VAL A 21 -13.28 -12.67 -37.83
C VAL A 21 -12.17 -13.21 -36.93
N VAL A 22 -11.38 -14.18 -37.41
CA VAL A 22 -10.24 -14.72 -36.66
C VAL A 22 -9.19 -13.63 -36.37
N ILE A 23 -8.89 -12.81 -37.39
CA ILE A 23 -7.96 -11.68 -37.22
C ILE A 23 -8.51 -10.66 -36.20
N ALA A 24 -9.79 -10.30 -36.34
CA ALA A 24 -10.43 -9.34 -35.44
C ALA A 24 -10.47 -9.84 -33.98
N THR A 25 -10.84 -11.11 -33.78
CA THR A 25 -10.83 -11.75 -32.45
C THR A 25 -9.41 -11.90 -31.90
N GLY A 26 -8.42 -12.18 -32.75
CA GLY A 26 -7.01 -12.22 -32.37
C GLY A 26 -6.49 -10.87 -31.91
N ILE A 27 -6.79 -9.80 -32.63
CA ILE A 27 -6.43 -8.43 -32.26
C ILE A 27 -7.11 -8.04 -30.94
N TRP A 28 -8.40 -8.31 -30.82
CA TRP A 28 -9.15 -8.02 -29.58
C TRP A 28 -8.59 -8.78 -28.37
N SER A 29 -8.31 -10.08 -28.53
CA SER A 29 -7.70 -10.91 -27.49
C SER A 29 -6.30 -10.39 -27.08
N PHE A 30 -5.48 -10.02 -28.07
CA PHE A 30 -4.13 -9.48 -27.83
C PHE A 30 -4.15 -8.16 -27.05
N THR A 31 -5.10 -7.27 -27.35
CA THR A 31 -5.23 -5.97 -26.63
C THR A 31 -5.73 -6.13 -25.20
N ASN A 32 -6.46 -7.22 -24.90
CA ASN A 32 -6.99 -7.49 -23.57
C ASN A 32 -6.15 -8.51 -22.77
N LEU A 33 -5.08 -9.02 -23.34
CA LEU A 33 -4.21 -9.96 -22.65
C LEU A 33 -3.48 -9.28 -21.52
N THR A 34 -3.58 -9.83 -20.31
CA THR A 34 -2.76 -9.41 -19.17
C THR A 34 -1.34 -9.95 -19.36
N ILE A 35 -0.48 -9.10 -19.91
CA ILE A 35 0.90 -9.48 -20.17
C ILE A 35 1.73 -9.13 -18.94
N ASP A 36 2.34 -10.13 -18.34
CA ASP A 36 3.38 -9.97 -17.33
C ASP A 36 4.64 -10.73 -17.76
N ALA A 37 5.80 -10.25 -17.29
CA ALA A 37 7.07 -10.87 -17.63
C ALA A 37 7.37 -12.12 -16.79
N VAL A 38 6.71 -12.27 -15.63
CA VAL A 38 6.86 -13.39 -14.72
C VAL A 38 5.47 -13.88 -14.29
N PRO A 39 5.19 -15.20 -14.37
CA PRO A 39 3.93 -15.72 -13.88
C PRO A 39 3.82 -15.53 -12.37
N ASP A 40 2.66 -15.11 -11.90
CA ASP A 40 2.39 -15.02 -10.47
C ASP A 40 2.06 -16.42 -9.93
N LEU A 41 2.99 -16.96 -9.16
CA LEU A 41 2.85 -18.26 -8.48
C LEU A 41 2.47 -18.11 -7.00
N THR A 42 2.05 -16.93 -6.60
CA THR A 42 1.65 -16.68 -5.21
C THR A 42 0.40 -17.50 -4.89
N PRO A 43 0.42 -18.35 -3.86
CA PRO A 43 -0.76 -19.11 -3.46
C PRO A 43 -1.86 -18.17 -2.97
N VAL A 44 -3.11 -18.66 -2.96
CA VAL A 44 -4.23 -17.92 -2.37
C VAL A 44 -3.99 -17.78 -0.87
N GLN A 45 -3.65 -16.57 -0.43
CA GLN A 45 -3.28 -16.30 0.96
C GLN A 45 -3.90 -15.03 1.51
N VAL A 46 -4.22 -15.06 2.80
CA VAL A 46 -4.71 -13.91 3.55
C VAL A 46 -3.76 -13.66 4.72
N GLN A 47 -3.22 -12.46 4.80
CA GLN A 47 -2.34 -12.05 5.87
C GLN A 47 -3.10 -11.23 6.91
N VAL A 48 -2.87 -11.51 8.18
CA VAL A 48 -3.37 -10.74 9.33
C VAL A 48 -2.17 -10.15 10.05
N LEU A 49 -2.17 -8.82 10.16
CA LEU A 49 -1.10 -8.06 10.81
C LEU A 49 -1.64 -7.43 12.10
N THR A 50 -0.87 -7.53 13.18
CA THR A 50 -1.20 -6.86 14.45
C THR A 50 0.01 -6.12 14.96
N ARG A 51 -0.13 -4.80 15.10
CA ARG A 51 0.89 -3.98 15.78
C ARG A 51 0.63 -4.03 17.27
N ALA A 52 1.60 -4.55 18.01
CA ALA A 52 1.59 -4.71 19.46
C ALA A 52 2.77 -3.96 20.10
N PRO A 53 2.80 -2.62 20.04
CA PRO A 53 3.92 -1.83 20.54
C PRO A 53 4.17 -2.17 22.02
N ALA A 54 5.45 -2.26 22.40
CA ALA A 54 5.93 -2.59 23.74
C ALA A 54 5.90 -4.07 24.15
N LEU A 55 5.40 -4.99 23.32
CA LEU A 55 5.50 -6.43 23.59
C LEU A 55 6.74 -7.04 22.94
N GLY A 56 7.47 -7.89 23.69
CA GLY A 56 8.54 -8.72 23.17
C GLY A 56 8.01 -9.86 22.28
N PRO A 57 8.87 -10.57 21.54
CA PRO A 57 8.43 -11.62 20.61
C PRO A 57 7.62 -12.74 21.29
N VAL A 58 7.98 -13.13 22.51
CA VAL A 58 7.29 -14.19 23.28
C VAL A 58 5.91 -13.73 23.72
N GLU A 59 5.80 -12.51 24.21
CA GLU A 59 4.52 -11.92 24.62
C GLU A 59 3.60 -11.70 23.39
N VAL A 60 4.16 -11.25 22.25
CA VAL A 60 3.42 -11.14 20.98
C VAL A 60 2.89 -12.50 20.56
N GLU A 61 3.70 -13.55 20.64
CA GLU A 61 3.27 -14.90 20.31
C GLU A 61 2.13 -15.36 21.23
N GLN A 62 2.30 -15.23 22.52
CA GLN A 62 1.37 -15.75 23.51
C GLN A 62 0.03 -15.00 23.53
N PHE A 63 0.07 -13.66 23.49
CA PHE A 63 -1.13 -12.84 23.69
C PHE A 63 -1.81 -12.37 22.40
N VAL A 64 -1.10 -12.42 21.26
CA VAL A 64 -1.60 -11.91 19.98
C VAL A 64 -1.62 -13.00 18.91
N THR A 65 -0.47 -13.62 18.63
CA THR A 65 -0.36 -14.58 17.52
C THR A 65 -1.17 -15.84 17.78
N PHE A 66 -0.97 -16.47 18.93
CA PHE A 66 -1.67 -17.71 19.28
C PHE A 66 -3.23 -17.57 19.31
N PRO A 67 -3.84 -16.53 19.87
CA PRO A 67 -5.29 -16.32 19.77
C PRO A 67 -5.79 -16.21 18.32
N ILE A 68 -5.01 -15.57 17.42
CA ILE A 68 -5.35 -15.46 16.00
C ILE A 68 -5.26 -16.85 15.34
N GLU A 69 -4.16 -17.55 15.51
CA GLU A 69 -3.97 -18.91 14.98
C GLU A 69 -5.05 -19.88 15.42
N ALA A 70 -5.35 -19.88 16.72
CA ALA A 70 -6.41 -20.72 17.31
C ALA A 70 -7.79 -20.42 16.69
N SER A 71 -8.06 -19.18 16.34
CA SER A 71 -9.33 -18.78 15.72
C SER A 71 -9.38 -19.11 14.23
N LEU A 72 -8.26 -19.03 13.53
CA LEU A 72 -8.17 -19.32 12.10
C LEU A 72 -8.02 -20.81 11.80
N ASN A 73 -7.63 -21.61 12.77
CA ASN A 73 -7.49 -23.04 12.60
C ASN A 73 -8.85 -23.69 12.29
N GLY A 74 -8.88 -24.62 11.34
CA GLY A 74 -10.11 -25.28 10.90
C GLY A 74 -10.98 -24.50 9.94
N LEU A 75 -10.47 -23.41 9.32
CA LEU A 75 -11.17 -22.73 8.23
C LEU A 75 -11.36 -23.68 7.03
N PRO A 76 -12.48 -23.56 6.28
CA PRO A 76 -12.66 -24.31 5.03
C PRO A 76 -11.56 -24.03 4.02
N ALA A 77 -11.07 -25.06 3.35
CA ALA A 77 -10.02 -25.00 2.35
C ALA A 77 -8.67 -24.40 2.84
N LEU A 78 -8.47 -24.29 4.16
CA LEU A 78 -7.20 -23.89 4.74
C LEU A 78 -6.19 -25.02 4.55
N ARG A 79 -5.10 -24.74 3.84
CA ARG A 79 -4.01 -25.68 3.57
C ARG A 79 -2.90 -25.56 4.62
N GLU A 80 -2.53 -24.33 4.96
CA GLU A 80 -1.42 -24.07 5.84
C GLU A 80 -1.62 -22.75 6.59
N LEU A 81 -1.15 -22.69 7.84
CA LEU A 81 -1.11 -21.48 8.65
C LEU A 81 0.33 -21.22 9.05
N ARG A 82 0.84 -20.03 8.73
CA ARG A 82 2.20 -19.58 9.08
C ARG A 82 2.14 -18.32 9.91
N SER A 83 3.01 -18.19 10.88
CA SER A 83 3.09 -16.98 11.68
C SER A 83 4.52 -16.53 11.93
N VAL A 84 4.67 -15.25 12.17
CA VAL A 84 5.92 -14.63 12.60
C VAL A 84 5.61 -13.65 13.72
N SER A 85 6.20 -13.88 14.89
CA SER A 85 6.15 -13.00 16.05
C SER A 85 7.47 -12.26 16.21
N ARG A 86 7.42 -10.94 16.20
CA ARG A 86 8.58 -10.05 16.40
C ARG A 86 8.26 -9.02 17.46
N TYR A 87 9.29 -8.27 17.90
CA TYR A 87 9.06 -7.15 18.78
C TYR A 87 8.02 -6.19 18.16
N GLY A 88 6.91 -6.02 18.86
CA GLY A 88 5.83 -5.11 18.47
C GLY A 88 5.01 -5.51 17.23
N LEU A 89 5.17 -6.72 16.69
CA LEU A 89 4.48 -7.15 15.47
C LEU A 89 4.17 -8.65 15.47
N SER A 90 2.91 -8.97 15.20
CA SER A 90 2.45 -10.29 14.81
C SER A 90 2.02 -10.28 13.33
N ALA A 91 2.46 -11.27 12.57
CA ALA A 91 2.01 -11.52 11.21
C ALA A 91 1.57 -12.97 11.08
N VAL A 92 0.29 -13.20 10.81
CA VAL A 92 -0.29 -14.54 10.61
C VAL A 92 -0.77 -14.63 9.16
N THR A 93 -0.29 -15.64 8.43
CA THR A 93 -0.63 -15.86 7.02
C THR A 93 -1.39 -17.18 6.89
N ALA A 94 -2.66 -17.08 6.48
CA ALA A 94 -3.50 -18.24 6.15
C ALA A 94 -3.41 -18.51 4.64
N ILE A 95 -2.93 -19.70 4.27
CA ILE A 95 -2.76 -20.17 2.90
C ILE A 95 -3.89 -21.15 2.61
N PHE A 96 -4.63 -20.91 1.52
CA PHE A 96 -5.76 -21.69 1.09
C PHE A 96 -5.43 -22.54 -0.14
N ASP A 97 -6.31 -23.46 -0.47
CA ASP A 97 -6.21 -24.23 -1.71
C ASP A 97 -6.29 -23.29 -2.92
N ASP A 98 -5.54 -23.59 -3.99
CA ASP A 98 -5.40 -22.74 -5.18
C ASP A 98 -6.71 -22.48 -5.92
N GLN A 99 -7.75 -23.32 -5.73
CA GLN A 99 -9.08 -23.13 -6.31
C GLN A 99 -10.00 -22.24 -5.47
N THR A 100 -9.53 -21.78 -4.31
CA THR A 100 -10.34 -20.94 -3.42
C THR A 100 -10.36 -19.51 -3.93
N ASP A 101 -11.57 -18.94 -4.04
CA ASP A 101 -11.71 -17.52 -4.35
C ASP A 101 -11.13 -16.67 -3.21
N ILE A 102 -10.25 -15.71 -3.54
CA ILE A 102 -9.54 -14.89 -2.54
C ILE A 102 -10.49 -14.02 -1.71
N TYR A 103 -11.58 -13.54 -2.29
CA TYR A 103 -12.56 -12.72 -1.57
C TYR A 103 -13.32 -13.57 -0.56
N ARG A 104 -13.62 -14.83 -0.91
CA ARG A 104 -14.25 -15.79 -0.01
C ARG A 104 -13.30 -16.20 1.12
N ALA A 105 -12.02 -16.43 0.82
CA ALA A 105 -11.00 -16.66 1.82
C ALA A 105 -10.90 -15.50 2.83
N ARG A 106 -10.89 -14.27 2.34
CA ARG A 106 -10.89 -13.06 3.17
C ARG A 106 -12.15 -12.95 4.04
N GLN A 107 -13.31 -13.32 3.52
CA GLN A 107 -14.55 -13.35 4.30
C GLN A 107 -14.44 -14.35 5.46
N PHE A 108 -13.98 -15.56 5.22
CA PHE A 108 -13.78 -16.57 6.28
C PHE A 108 -12.82 -16.07 7.36
N VAL A 109 -11.70 -15.47 6.95
CA VAL A 109 -10.74 -14.89 7.90
C VAL A 109 -11.38 -13.75 8.68
N THR A 110 -12.17 -12.87 8.05
CA THR A 110 -12.84 -11.75 8.73
C THR A 110 -13.79 -12.24 9.85
N GLU A 111 -14.60 -13.26 9.55
CA GLU A 111 -15.54 -13.84 10.51
C GLU A 111 -14.82 -14.41 11.74
N ARG A 112 -13.72 -15.13 11.52
CA ARG A 112 -12.92 -15.70 12.61
C ARG A 112 -12.10 -14.65 13.36
N LEU A 113 -11.64 -13.64 12.65
CA LEU A 113 -10.86 -12.57 13.27
C LEU A 113 -11.66 -11.76 14.29
N ALA A 114 -12.96 -11.59 14.06
CA ALA A 114 -13.86 -10.98 15.04
C ALA A 114 -13.84 -11.73 16.38
N GLN A 115 -13.84 -13.07 16.35
CA GLN A 115 -13.74 -13.91 17.56
C GLN A 115 -12.37 -13.82 18.23
N ALA A 116 -11.28 -13.69 17.42
CA ALA A 116 -9.94 -13.50 17.97
C ALA A 116 -9.80 -12.17 18.71
N MET A 117 -10.43 -11.10 18.18
CA MET A 117 -10.38 -9.75 18.78
C MET A 117 -11.00 -9.70 20.18
N GLU A 118 -11.97 -10.54 20.50
CA GLU A 118 -12.55 -10.64 21.86
C GLU A 118 -11.56 -11.22 22.89
N ARG A 119 -10.59 -12.00 22.43
CA ARG A 119 -9.59 -12.66 23.28
C ARG A 119 -8.29 -11.87 23.43
N ILE A 120 -8.05 -10.92 22.53
CA ILE A 120 -6.85 -10.08 22.56
C ILE A 120 -7.16 -8.80 23.33
N PRO A 121 -6.45 -8.51 24.44
CA PRO A 121 -6.62 -7.25 25.17
C PRO A 121 -6.43 -6.05 24.25
N ALA A 122 -7.28 -5.03 24.39
CA ALA A 122 -7.28 -3.87 23.49
C ALA A 122 -5.95 -3.10 23.49
N GLU A 123 -5.22 -3.13 24.61
CA GLU A 123 -3.90 -2.52 24.77
C GLU A 123 -2.79 -3.21 23.96
N TYR A 124 -2.98 -4.47 23.55
CA TYR A 124 -2.01 -5.23 22.76
C TYR A 124 -2.18 -5.06 21.25
N GLY A 125 -3.08 -4.18 20.86
CA GLY A 125 -3.34 -3.85 19.48
C GLY A 125 -4.53 -4.59 18.88
N ARG A 126 -4.88 -4.18 17.66
CA ARG A 126 -6.00 -4.80 16.93
C ARG A 126 -5.50 -5.46 15.65
N PRO A 127 -5.88 -6.73 15.43
CA PRO A 127 -5.61 -7.44 14.19
C PRO A 127 -6.28 -6.75 12.99
N VAL A 128 -5.52 -6.56 11.92
CA VAL A 128 -6.00 -5.98 10.65
C VAL A 128 -5.60 -6.90 9.51
N MET A 129 -6.49 -7.15 8.58
CA MET A 129 -6.13 -7.87 7.37
C MET A 129 -5.17 -7.06 6.52
N GLY A 130 -4.13 -7.72 6.03
CA GLY A 130 -3.20 -7.16 5.06
C GLY A 130 -3.89 -6.80 3.73
N PRO A 131 -3.22 -5.98 2.91
CA PRO A 131 -3.72 -5.60 1.60
C PRO A 131 -3.88 -6.82 0.68
N LEU A 132 -4.80 -6.72 -0.27
CA LEU A 132 -5.00 -7.75 -1.29
C LEU A 132 -3.96 -7.55 -2.40
N THR A 133 -2.77 -8.06 -2.16
CA THR A 133 -1.65 -8.02 -3.11
C THR A 133 -0.97 -9.38 -3.15
N THR A 134 -0.14 -9.61 -4.15
CA THR A 134 0.66 -10.81 -4.30
C THR A 134 2.13 -10.53 -4.04
N GLY A 135 2.97 -11.57 -4.02
CA GLY A 135 4.43 -11.41 -3.91
C GLY A 135 5.04 -10.59 -5.06
N LEU A 136 4.33 -10.48 -6.18
CA LEU A 136 4.72 -9.66 -7.34
C LEU A 136 3.96 -8.32 -7.39
N GLY A 137 3.26 -7.94 -6.33
CA GLY A 137 2.44 -6.74 -6.28
C GLY A 137 3.20 -5.42 -6.29
N GLU A 138 4.50 -5.41 -5.99
CA GLU A 138 5.33 -4.22 -6.07
C GLU A 138 5.64 -3.88 -7.53
N VAL A 139 4.96 -2.87 -8.07
CA VAL A 139 5.02 -2.56 -9.51
C VAL A 139 5.78 -1.29 -9.85
N TYR A 140 5.91 -0.37 -8.88
CA TYR A 140 6.59 0.90 -9.08
C TYR A 140 7.22 1.38 -7.77
N GLN A 141 8.53 1.69 -7.81
CA GLN A 141 9.26 2.16 -6.63
C GLN A 141 10.02 3.45 -6.99
N PHE A 142 10.03 4.37 -6.04
CA PHE A 142 10.62 5.69 -6.23
C PHE A 142 11.23 6.23 -4.94
N THR A 143 12.20 7.12 -5.09
CA THR A 143 12.75 7.91 -4.00
C THR A 143 12.09 9.28 -3.98
N VAL A 144 11.96 9.87 -2.78
CA VAL A 144 11.57 11.28 -2.61
C VAL A 144 12.78 12.04 -2.13
N LYS A 145 13.23 12.99 -2.93
CA LYS A 145 14.39 13.83 -2.64
C LYS A 145 13.98 15.28 -2.48
N GLY A 146 14.71 16.01 -1.66
CA GLY A 146 14.46 17.44 -1.46
C GLY A 146 15.66 18.08 -0.75
N PRO A 147 16.52 18.84 -1.45
CA PRO A 147 17.62 19.56 -0.79
C PRO A 147 17.11 20.47 0.32
N GLY A 148 17.68 20.33 1.52
CA GLY A 148 17.27 21.09 2.69
C GLY A 148 16.11 20.50 3.50
N TYR A 149 15.48 19.43 3.05
CA TYR A 149 14.48 18.70 3.83
C TYR A 149 15.10 17.55 4.60
N SER A 150 14.68 17.38 5.86
CA SER A 150 15.08 16.21 6.65
C SER A 150 14.37 14.93 6.14
N PRO A 151 14.95 13.73 6.31
CA PRO A 151 14.27 12.47 5.99
C PRO A 151 12.89 12.34 6.66
N MET A 152 12.72 12.87 7.86
CA MET A 152 11.44 12.92 8.58
C MET A 152 10.40 13.78 7.85
N ALA A 153 10.80 14.96 7.37
CA ALA A 153 9.91 15.85 6.62
C ALA A 153 9.51 15.23 5.26
N LEU A 154 10.46 14.63 4.54
CA LEU A 154 10.18 13.91 3.29
C LEU A 154 9.27 12.70 3.51
N ARG A 155 9.44 11.96 4.61
CA ARG A 155 8.55 10.87 4.99
C ARG A 155 7.14 11.35 5.27
N THR A 156 7.00 12.46 6.00
CA THR A 156 5.69 13.06 6.30
C THR A 156 4.98 13.47 5.01
N LEU A 157 5.70 14.11 4.08
CA LEU A 157 5.19 14.48 2.77
C LEU A 157 4.78 13.25 1.94
N LEU A 158 5.63 12.21 1.93
CA LEU A 158 5.31 10.96 1.24
C LEU A 158 4.08 10.27 1.84
N GLN A 159 3.94 10.26 3.16
CA GLN A 159 2.86 9.57 3.85
C GLN A 159 1.50 10.25 3.65
N TRP A 160 1.46 11.57 3.80
CA TRP A 160 0.20 12.32 3.94
C TRP A 160 -0.22 13.07 2.67
N ASP A 161 0.70 13.30 1.73
CA ASP A 161 0.37 13.94 0.46
C ASP A 161 0.56 12.97 -0.72
N ILE A 162 1.79 12.57 -1.02
CA ILE A 162 2.10 11.74 -2.19
C ILE A 162 1.39 10.38 -2.12
N GLY A 163 1.54 9.67 -0.99
CA GLY A 163 1.01 8.33 -0.80
C GLY A 163 -0.52 8.28 -0.82
N MET A 164 -1.18 9.29 -0.26
CA MET A 164 -2.65 9.38 -0.31
C MET A 164 -3.16 9.58 -1.73
N LYS A 165 -2.51 10.46 -2.51
CA LYS A 165 -2.85 10.71 -3.92
C LYS A 165 -2.59 9.49 -4.80
N LEU A 166 -1.53 8.71 -4.53
CA LEU A 166 -1.20 7.49 -5.26
C LEU A 166 -2.15 6.33 -4.90
N ARG A 167 -2.58 6.19 -3.65
CA ARG A 167 -3.59 5.19 -3.26
C ARG A 167 -4.95 5.41 -3.92
N ALA A 168 -5.25 6.62 -4.34
CA ALA A 168 -6.48 6.91 -5.09
C ALA A 168 -6.44 6.45 -6.56
N VAL A 169 -5.30 5.97 -7.06
CA VAL A 169 -5.17 5.46 -8.43
C VAL A 169 -5.83 4.09 -8.53
N PRO A 170 -6.76 3.87 -9.49
CA PRO A 170 -7.38 2.56 -9.66
C PRO A 170 -6.37 1.44 -9.89
N GLY A 171 -6.50 0.35 -9.14
CA GLY A 171 -5.57 -0.79 -9.16
C GLY A 171 -4.41 -0.69 -8.17
N VAL A 172 -4.25 0.43 -7.45
CA VAL A 172 -3.31 0.56 -6.34
C VAL A 172 -4.00 0.17 -5.04
N VAL A 173 -3.41 -0.75 -4.29
CA VAL A 173 -3.93 -1.18 -2.97
C VAL A 173 -3.27 -0.41 -1.85
N GLU A 174 -1.96 -0.23 -1.93
CA GLU A 174 -1.17 0.39 -0.87
C GLU A 174 0.07 1.07 -1.43
N VAL A 175 0.59 2.03 -0.67
CA VAL A 175 1.89 2.64 -0.90
C VAL A 175 2.70 2.47 0.38
N ASN A 176 3.66 1.56 0.35
CA ASN A 176 4.58 1.32 1.46
C ASN A 176 5.67 2.38 1.49
N ILE A 177 6.08 2.75 2.69
CA ILE A 177 7.07 3.81 2.92
C ILE A 177 8.23 3.24 3.70
N TRP A 178 9.43 3.41 3.16
CA TRP A 178 10.69 3.00 3.78
C TRP A 178 11.62 4.19 3.93
N GLY A 179 12.43 4.19 5.01
CA GLY A 179 13.33 5.28 5.34
C GLY A 179 12.65 6.47 6.01
N GLY A 180 13.43 7.35 6.57
CA GLY A 180 13.00 8.45 7.42
C GLY A 180 12.29 7.99 8.70
N GLU A 181 12.25 8.81 9.72
CA GLU A 181 11.47 8.55 10.92
C GLU A 181 10.07 9.17 10.83
N PRO A 182 9.02 8.53 11.41
CA PRO A 182 7.72 9.18 11.52
C PRO A 182 7.80 10.38 12.47
N GLN A 183 7.26 11.50 12.05
CA GLN A 183 7.15 12.70 12.87
C GLN A 183 6.20 12.46 14.04
N GLN A 184 6.60 12.88 15.23
CA GLN A 184 5.84 12.79 16.47
C GLN A 184 5.98 14.08 17.28
N PHE A 185 5.00 14.36 18.13
CA PHE A 185 5.12 15.36 19.18
C PHE A 185 5.55 14.67 20.48
N HIS A 186 6.67 15.08 21.04
CA HIS A 186 7.18 14.55 22.29
C HIS A 186 6.82 15.49 23.43
N VAL A 187 6.19 14.94 24.48
CA VAL A 187 5.95 15.62 25.74
C VAL A 187 6.89 15.02 26.78
N ILE A 188 8.00 15.68 27.01
CA ILE A 188 9.07 15.22 27.92
C ILE A 188 8.83 15.82 29.31
N VAL A 189 8.29 15.00 30.18
CA VAL A 189 7.87 15.43 31.51
C VAL A 189 9.09 15.55 32.45
N ASP A 190 9.17 16.66 33.23
CA ASP A 190 10.16 16.87 34.28
C ASP A 190 9.62 16.35 35.63
N PRO A 191 10.20 15.26 36.19
CA PRO A 191 9.75 14.70 37.45
C PRO A 191 9.81 15.71 38.63
N SER A 192 10.79 16.62 38.65
CA SER A 192 10.94 17.60 39.72
C SER A 192 9.80 18.61 39.70
N LYS A 193 9.40 19.03 38.50
CA LYS A 193 8.26 19.93 38.33
C LYS A 193 6.94 19.23 38.68
N LEU A 194 6.75 17.94 38.31
CA LEU A 194 5.58 17.18 38.74
C LEU A 194 5.43 17.16 40.26
N LEU A 195 6.52 16.91 40.98
CA LEU A 195 6.52 16.93 42.44
C LEU A 195 6.16 18.30 42.99
N SER A 196 6.74 19.38 42.43
CA SER A 196 6.47 20.74 42.84
C SER A 196 4.99 21.14 42.67
N PHE A 197 4.39 20.75 41.56
CA PHE A 197 2.97 21.00 41.28
C PHE A 197 2.02 19.92 41.88
N LYS A 198 2.56 18.90 42.57
CA LYS A 198 1.82 17.76 43.15
C LYS A 198 0.98 17.01 42.08
N LEU A 199 1.54 16.86 40.89
CA LEU A 199 0.91 16.17 39.76
C LEU A 199 1.47 14.75 39.57
N THR A 200 0.67 13.89 39.01
CA THR A 200 1.05 12.55 38.63
C THR A 200 1.18 12.44 37.09
N MET A 201 1.99 11.48 36.61
CA MET A 201 2.11 11.18 35.19
C MET A 201 0.75 10.86 34.55
N LYS A 202 -0.13 10.16 35.31
CA LYS A 202 -1.48 9.84 34.85
C LYS A 202 -2.30 11.09 34.55
N GLN A 203 -2.21 12.13 35.37
CA GLN A 203 -2.93 13.39 35.12
C GLN A 203 -2.46 14.08 33.84
N ILE A 204 -1.16 14.03 33.55
CA ILE A 204 -0.62 14.55 32.28
C ILE A 204 -1.22 13.75 31.10
N PHE A 205 -1.17 12.41 31.17
CA PHE A 205 -1.72 11.55 30.13
C PHE A 205 -3.24 11.78 29.92
N ASP A 206 -4.01 11.82 30.98
CA ASP A 206 -5.44 12.08 30.93
C ASP A 206 -5.77 13.48 30.37
N ALA A 207 -4.94 14.49 30.67
CA ALA A 207 -5.10 15.84 30.14
C ALA A 207 -4.83 15.88 28.63
N LEU A 208 -3.75 15.26 28.17
CA LEU A 208 -3.43 15.13 26.75
C LEU A 208 -4.55 14.40 25.98
N GLN A 209 -5.02 13.29 26.51
CA GLN A 209 -6.07 12.49 25.87
C GLN A 209 -7.39 13.25 25.75
N ARG A 210 -7.80 13.95 26.79
CA ARG A 210 -9.08 14.69 26.84
C ARG A 210 -9.05 15.98 26.00
N ASN A 211 -7.91 16.62 25.87
CA ASN A 211 -7.78 17.91 25.18
C ASN A 211 -7.27 17.77 23.74
N ASN A 212 -7.13 16.56 23.22
CA ASN A 212 -6.77 16.32 21.81
C ASN A 212 -7.92 15.61 21.09
N ALA A 213 -9.07 16.27 21.03
CA ALA A 213 -10.29 15.72 20.45
C ALA A 213 -11.13 16.81 19.78
N ILE A 214 -11.95 16.40 18.83
CA ILE A 214 -12.99 17.27 18.24
C ILE A 214 -14.29 17.01 18.99
N ALA A 215 -14.90 18.05 19.53
CA ALA A 215 -16.22 17.98 20.15
C ALA A 215 -17.25 18.75 19.28
N GLY A 216 -18.30 18.04 18.86
CA GLY A 216 -19.45 18.70 18.24
C GLY A 216 -20.31 19.36 19.33
N GLY A 217 -20.55 20.68 19.23
CA GLY A 217 -21.35 21.45 20.17
C GLY A 217 -22.80 21.70 19.74
N GLY A 218 -23.26 21.08 18.63
CA GLY A 218 -24.58 21.37 18.06
C GLY A 218 -24.61 22.65 17.23
N TYR A 219 -25.78 23.31 17.21
CA TYR A 219 -25.95 24.56 16.49
C TYR A 219 -26.79 25.56 17.32
N ILE A 220 -26.58 26.85 17.06
CA ILE A 220 -27.41 27.93 17.58
C ILE A 220 -28.21 28.51 16.42
N GLU A 221 -29.51 28.67 16.62
CA GLU A 221 -30.36 29.40 15.67
C GLU A 221 -30.38 30.87 16.05
N HIS A 222 -29.95 31.74 15.12
CA HIS A 222 -29.99 33.17 15.27
C HIS A 222 -30.43 33.80 13.96
N GLN A 223 -31.52 34.59 14.02
CA GLN A 223 -32.06 35.37 12.85
C GLN A 223 -32.27 34.55 11.56
N ARG A 224 -32.76 33.30 11.65
CA ARG A 224 -32.93 32.35 10.54
C ARG A 224 -31.61 31.76 9.97
N GLU A 225 -30.52 31.93 10.67
CA GLU A 225 -29.23 31.31 10.35
C GLU A 225 -28.91 30.23 11.40
N GLN A 226 -28.28 29.13 10.95
CA GLN A 226 -27.74 28.12 11.82
C GLN A 226 -26.24 28.35 11.99
N LEU A 227 -25.81 28.66 13.21
CA LEU A 227 -24.40 28.77 13.59
C LEU A 227 -23.94 27.45 14.19
N LEU A 228 -23.07 26.73 13.49
CA LEU A 228 -22.52 25.46 13.95
C LEU A 228 -21.47 25.72 15.04
N ILE A 229 -21.64 25.10 16.20
CA ILE A 229 -20.65 25.15 17.28
C ILE A 229 -19.72 23.96 17.12
N ARG A 230 -18.44 24.21 16.95
CA ARG A 230 -17.38 23.20 16.90
C ARG A 230 -16.31 23.49 17.93
N GLY A 231 -16.03 22.55 18.81
CA GLY A 231 -14.84 22.55 19.63
C GLY A 231 -13.68 21.90 18.90
N GLU A 232 -12.74 22.71 18.39
CA GLU A 232 -11.54 22.21 17.71
C GLU A 232 -10.38 22.25 18.72
N ALA A 233 -10.01 21.08 19.25
CA ALA A 233 -8.91 20.92 20.18
C ALA A 233 -7.85 19.91 19.69
N LEU A 234 -7.86 19.57 18.38
CA LEU A 234 -6.78 18.76 17.81
C LEU A 234 -5.51 19.61 17.73
N ALA A 235 -4.45 19.11 18.35
CA ALA A 235 -3.14 19.73 18.27
C ALA A 235 -2.57 19.56 16.86
N THR A 236 -2.25 20.67 16.22
CA THR A 236 -1.60 20.73 14.89
C THR A 236 -0.15 21.19 14.99
N GLN A 237 0.23 21.78 16.10
CA GLN A 237 1.57 22.32 16.36
C GLN A 237 1.96 22.15 17.83
N VAL A 238 3.24 22.27 18.12
CA VAL A 238 3.82 22.14 19.48
C VAL A 238 3.13 23.06 20.50
N SER A 239 2.84 24.30 20.10
CA SER A 239 2.19 25.29 20.98
C SER A 239 0.79 24.89 21.43
N ASP A 240 0.07 24.08 20.66
CA ASP A 240 -1.28 23.65 21.03
C ASP A 240 -1.22 22.65 22.18
N LEU A 241 -0.27 21.71 22.14
CA LEU A 241 0.00 20.78 23.22
C LEU A 241 0.54 21.48 24.47
N ALA A 242 1.43 22.44 24.27
CA ALA A 242 2.06 23.19 25.37
C ALA A 242 1.03 23.95 26.22
N ARG A 243 -0.06 24.43 25.61
CA ARG A 243 -1.13 25.21 26.26
C ARG A 243 -2.25 24.38 26.88
N ILE A 244 -2.19 23.05 26.81
CA ILE A 244 -3.18 22.19 27.46
C ILE A 244 -3.09 22.37 28.98
N VAL A 245 -4.25 22.61 29.62
CA VAL A 245 -4.34 22.72 31.06
C VAL A 245 -4.39 21.32 31.69
N VAL A 246 -3.47 21.04 32.60
CA VAL A 246 -3.37 19.76 33.32
C VAL A 246 -4.18 19.81 34.62
N ALA A 247 -4.06 20.90 35.36
CA ALA A 247 -4.71 21.09 36.66
C ALA A 247 -4.87 22.58 36.96
N HIS A 248 -5.53 22.88 38.06
CA HIS A 248 -5.59 24.22 38.64
C HIS A 248 -4.83 24.24 39.96
N GLY A 249 -3.88 25.12 40.09
CA GLY A 249 -3.10 25.35 41.32
C GLY A 249 -3.87 26.09 42.39
N SER A 250 -3.18 26.42 43.48
CA SER A 250 -3.78 27.19 44.60
C SER A 250 -4.20 28.58 44.06
N GLY A 251 -5.49 28.89 44.27
CA GLY A 251 -6.08 30.13 43.78
C GLY A 251 -6.68 30.07 42.37
N GLY A 252 -6.83 28.89 41.79
CA GLY A 252 -7.48 28.69 40.46
C GLY A 252 -6.58 28.98 39.26
N VAL A 253 -5.29 29.22 39.46
CA VAL A 253 -4.32 29.47 38.40
C VAL A 253 -4.13 28.17 37.58
N PRO A 254 -4.31 28.19 36.25
CA PRO A 254 -4.11 26.97 35.44
C PRO A 254 -2.64 26.59 35.38
N VAL A 255 -2.36 25.29 35.48
CA VAL A 255 -1.04 24.71 35.26
C VAL A 255 -1.07 24.06 33.86
N TYR A 256 -0.21 24.53 32.99
CA TYR A 256 -0.11 24.07 31.60
C TYR A 256 0.88 22.89 31.44
N ILE A 257 0.79 22.17 30.36
CA ILE A 257 1.81 21.16 29.98
C ILE A 257 3.19 21.79 29.94
N ALA A 258 3.33 23.01 29.38
CA ALA A 258 4.60 23.74 29.32
C ALA A 258 5.25 24.01 30.68
N ASP A 259 4.46 24.08 31.78
CA ASP A 259 4.98 24.31 33.11
C ASP A 259 5.68 23.08 33.68
N VAL A 260 5.29 21.87 33.24
CA VAL A 260 5.75 20.60 33.80
C VAL A 260 6.46 19.69 32.78
N ALA A 261 6.48 20.07 31.52
CA ALA A 261 7.09 19.31 30.43
C ALA A 261 7.68 20.20 29.34
N GLU A 262 8.67 19.71 28.64
CA GLU A 262 9.14 20.24 27.36
C GLU A 262 8.34 19.60 26.23
N VAL A 263 7.70 20.40 25.36
CA VAL A 263 7.00 19.92 24.19
C VAL A 263 7.80 20.27 22.95
N LYS A 264 8.14 19.26 22.15
CA LYS A 264 8.90 19.46 20.91
C LYS A 264 8.51 18.45 19.82
N GLU A 265 8.82 18.80 18.60
CA GLU A 265 8.81 17.83 17.49
C GLU A 265 9.97 16.86 17.68
N GLY A 266 9.70 15.60 17.40
CA GLY A 266 10.68 14.54 17.46
C GLY A 266 10.38 13.41 16.51
N SER A 267 11.27 12.45 16.43
CA SER A 267 11.13 11.27 15.61
C SER A 267 10.63 10.08 16.43
N GLY A 268 9.89 9.20 15.80
CA GLY A 268 9.65 7.87 16.34
C GLY A 268 10.95 7.07 16.52
N LEU A 269 10.85 5.93 17.19
CA LEU A 269 11.99 5.03 17.35
C LEU A 269 12.53 4.62 15.97
N ARG A 270 13.82 4.86 15.75
CA ARG A 270 14.49 4.48 14.51
C ARG A 270 14.73 2.96 14.50
N ILE A 271 14.06 2.26 13.59
CA ILE A 271 14.18 0.81 13.42
C ILE A 271 15.12 0.47 12.26
N GLY A 272 15.25 1.36 11.27
CA GLY A 272 16.06 1.14 10.08
C GLY A 272 16.31 2.42 9.30
N ALA A 273 17.01 2.28 8.19
CA ALA A 273 17.25 3.37 7.24
C ALA A 273 17.14 2.83 5.82
N ALA A 274 16.75 3.68 4.89
CA ALA A 274 16.82 3.42 3.45
C ALA A 274 17.89 4.33 2.83
N THR A 275 18.69 3.77 1.95
CA THR A 275 19.71 4.51 1.20
C THR A 275 19.53 4.26 -0.30
N ALA A 276 19.79 5.23 -1.14
CA ALA A 276 19.74 5.08 -2.58
C ALA A 276 20.85 5.85 -3.28
N MET A 277 21.30 5.33 -4.42
CA MET A 277 22.22 5.97 -5.38
C MET A 277 23.56 6.45 -4.79
N GLY A 278 23.95 5.98 -3.60
CA GLY A 278 25.16 6.46 -2.91
C GLY A 278 25.06 7.86 -2.32
N GLU A 279 23.88 8.47 -2.30
CA GLU A 279 23.64 9.85 -1.81
C GLU A 279 23.24 9.93 -0.35
N GLY A 280 23.35 8.83 0.39
CA GLY A 280 23.02 8.75 1.80
C GLY A 280 21.59 8.31 2.08
N GLU A 281 21.03 8.78 3.20
CA GLU A 281 19.70 8.39 3.62
C GLU A 281 18.60 9.05 2.75
N THR A 282 17.60 8.26 2.39
CA THR A 282 16.49 8.70 1.56
C THR A 282 15.16 8.11 2.05
N VAL A 283 14.07 8.58 1.47
CA VAL A 283 12.73 8.04 1.69
C VAL A 283 12.24 7.38 0.40
N ILE A 284 11.75 6.17 0.53
CA ILE A 284 11.31 5.33 -0.59
C ILE A 284 9.81 5.10 -0.51
N GLY A 285 9.12 5.31 -1.62
CA GLY A 285 7.73 4.89 -1.82
C GLY A 285 7.66 3.66 -2.72
N MET A 286 6.88 2.66 -2.31
CA MET A 286 6.68 1.41 -3.04
C MET A 286 5.19 1.20 -3.28
N VAL A 287 4.77 1.30 -4.55
CA VAL A 287 3.37 1.14 -4.95
C VAL A 287 3.05 -0.33 -5.10
N GLN A 288 2.04 -0.78 -4.38
CA GLN A 288 1.51 -2.14 -4.45
C GLN A 288 0.22 -2.20 -5.26
N MET A 289 0.20 -3.11 -6.20
CA MET A 289 -0.92 -3.37 -7.10
C MET A 289 -1.90 -4.37 -6.47
N LEU A 290 -3.17 -4.19 -6.76
CA LEU A 290 -4.23 -5.14 -6.44
C LEU A 290 -4.01 -6.46 -7.18
N ALA A 291 -4.17 -7.57 -6.49
CA ALA A 291 -4.08 -8.90 -7.09
C ALA A 291 -5.06 -9.05 -8.28
N GLY A 292 -4.56 -9.57 -9.40
CA GLY A 292 -5.35 -9.77 -10.62
C GLY A 292 -5.44 -8.57 -11.57
N GLU A 293 -4.92 -7.40 -11.19
CA GLU A 293 -4.87 -6.23 -12.08
C GLU A 293 -3.76 -6.34 -13.14
N ASN A 294 -3.86 -5.55 -14.20
CA ASN A 294 -2.84 -5.45 -15.23
C ASN A 294 -1.74 -4.48 -14.82
N ALA A 295 -0.53 -5.00 -14.55
CA ALA A 295 0.60 -4.21 -14.07
C ALA A 295 0.96 -3.06 -15.01
N GLN A 296 0.93 -3.25 -16.34
CA GLN A 296 1.25 -2.21 -17.30
C GLN A 296 0.25 -1.04 -17.22
N GLN A 297 -1.04 -1.34 -17.10
CA GLN A 297 -2.08 -0.30 -17.00
C GLN A 297 -1.98 0.45 -15.65
N VAL A 298 -1.79 -0.28 -14.54
CA VAL A 298 -1.66 0.32 -13.21
C VAL A 298 -0.44 1.25 -13.17
N VAL A 299 0.73 0.79 -13.63
CA VAL A 299 1.94 1.61 -13.63
C VAL A 299 1.80 2.82 -14.55
N THR A 300 1.13 2.69 -15.69
CA THR A 300 0.87 3.84 -16.59
C THR A 300 0.04 4.92 -15.88
N ARG A 301 -1.04 4.51 -15.16
CA ARG A 301 -1.86 5.43 -14.36
C ARG A 301 -1.05 6.06 -13.20
N VAL A 302 -0.23 5.25 -12.53
CA VAL A 302 0.67 5.71 -11.45
C VAL A 302 1.64 6.78 -11.97
N LYS A 303 2.29 6.55 -13.12
CA LYS A 303 3.22 7.51 -13.72
C LYS A 303 2.55 8.83 -14.07
N ALA A 304 1.35 8.77 -14.67
CA ALA A 304 0.58 9.98 -14.95
C ALA A 304 0.26 10.73 -13.65
N ARG A 305 -0.16 10.01 -12.60
CA ARG A 305 -0.45 10.61 -11.30
C ARG A 305 0.78 11.19 -10.62
N VAL A 306 1.95 10.53 -10.73
CA VAL A 306 3.23 11.06 -10.23
C VAL A 306 3.57 12.39 -10.88
N GLN A 307 3.35 12.54 -12.20
CA GLN A 307 3.57 13.81 -12.90
C GLN A 307 2.67 14.94 -12.39
N GLU A 308 1.39 14.64 -12.15
CA GLU A 308 0.45 15.59 -11.54
C GLU A 308 0.88 16.00 -10.12
N ILE A 309 1.28 15.02 -9.32
CA ILE A 309 1.75 15.24 -7.94
C ILE A 309 3.02 16.10 -7.97
N GLN A 310 3.99 15.79 -8.84
CA GLN A 310 5.25 16.53 -8.96
C GLN A 310 5.01 18.04 -9.17
N ALA A 311 3.97 18.42 -9.92
CA ALA A 311 3.63 19.82 -10.16
C ALA A 311 3.08 20.54 -8.91
N THR A 312 2.65 19.79 -7.90
CA THR A 312 2.06 20.34 -6.65
C THR A 312 3.00 20.26 -5.46
N LEU A 313 4.17 19.63 -5.61
CA LEU A 313 5.15 19.50 -4.52
C LEU A 313 5.83 20.82 -4.19
N PRO A 314 6.31 20.98 -2.94
CA PRO A 314 7.14 22.11 -2.56
C PRO A 314 8.40 22.22 -3.45
N SER A 315 8.89 23.47 -3.61
CA SER A 315 10.06 23.73 -4.44
C SER A 315 11.27 22.89 -4.01
N GLY A 316 11.92 22.24 -4.97
CA GLY A 316 13.10 21.41 -4.75
C GLY A 316 12.80 19.96 -4.36
N VAL A 317 11.54 19.59 -4.11
CA VAL A 317 11.18 18.19 -3.84
C VAL A 317 10.90 17.47 -5.16
N THR A 318 11.54 16.31 -5.37
CA THR A 318 11.41 15.49 -6.58
C THR A 318 11.06 14.05 -6.24
N ILE A 319 10.28 13.43 -7.13
CA ILE A 319 9.98 11.99 -7.12
C ILE A 319 10.80 11.34 -8.23
N GLU A 320 11.76 10.49 -7.86
CA GLU A 320 12.64 9.83 -8.81
C GLU A 320 12.39 8.31 -8.83
N PRO A 321 11.81 7.77 -9.91
CA PRO A 321 11.59 6.34 -10.02
C PRO A 321 12.91 5.61 -10.25
N TYR A 322 13.12 4.50 -9.53
CA TYR A 322 14.25 3.60 -9.74
C TYR A 322 13.83 2.18 -10.13
N TYR A 323 12.56 1.81 -9.89
CA TYR A 323 11.98 0.55 -10.36
C TYR A 323 10.64 0.82 -11.04
N ASP A 324 10.53 0.38 -12.28
CA ASP A 324 9.33 0.46 -13.11
C ASP A 324 9.16 -0.89 -13.82
N ARG A 325 8.15 -1.65 -13.41
CA ARG A 325 7.87 -2.99 -13.97
C ARG A 325 7.58 -2.95 -15.47
N THR A 326 7.02 -1.85 -15.98
CA THR A 326 6.70 -1.73 -17.41
C THR A 326 7.94 -1.72 -18.31
N ILE A 327 9.06 -1.22 -17.80
CA ILE A 327 10.33 -1.22 -18.55
C ILE A 327 10.79 -2.67 -18.81
N PHE A 328 10.71 -3.52 -17.79
CA PHE A 328 11.08 -4.93 -17.91
C PHE A 328 10.13 -5.68 -18.86
N VAL A 329 8.80 -5.53 -18.65
CA VAL A 329 7.79 -6.15 -19.52
C VAL A 329 7.93 -5.71 -20.96
N SER A 330 8.12 -4.41 -21.24
CA SER A 330 8.28 -3.88 -22.59
C SER A 330 9.53 -4.41 -23.28
N LYS A 331 10.63 -4.59 -22.54
CA LYS A 331 11.88 -5.16 -23.07
C LYS A 331 11.71 -6.63 -23.49
N VAL A 332 11.05 -7.43 -22.62
CA VAL A 332 10.73 -8.84 -22.94
C VAL A 332 9.83 -8.91 -24.19
N MET A 333 8.74 -8.13 -24.22
CA MET A 333 7.82 -8.10 -25.36
C MET A 333 8.49 -7.67 -26.66
N THR A 334 9.39 -6.68 -26.60
CA THR A 334 10.16 -6.25 -27.78
C THR A 334 11.05 -7.37 -28.28
N THR A 335 11.73 -8.09 -27.38
CA THR A 335 12.58 -9.23 -27.76
C THR A 335 11.76 -10.35 -28.41
N VAL A 336 10.63 -10.73 -27.80
CA VAL A 336 9.73 -11.76 -28.37
C VAL A 336 9.22 -11.35 -29.73
N ARG A 337 8.73 -10.12 -29.88
CA ARG A 337 8.24 -9.60 -31.16
C ARG A 337 9.34 -9.64 -32.24
N ASN A 338 10.54 -9.18 -31.94
CA ASN A 338 11.64 -9.15 -32.89
C ASN A 338 12.03 -10.57 -33.29
N ASN A 339 12.16 -11.50 -32.35
CA ASN A 339 12.49 -12.90 -32.63
C ASN A 339 11.41 -13.57 -33.52
N LEU A 340 10.11 -13.29 -33.26
CA LEU A 340 9.02 -13.81 -34.08
C LEU A 340 9.07 -13.23 -35.50
N LEU A 341 9.33 -11.93 -35.67
CA LEU A 341 9.44 -11.30 -36.97
C LEU A 341 10.66 -11.82 -37.75
N GLU A 342 11.82 -11.91 -37.11
CA GLU A 342 13.06 -12.43 -37.72
C GLU A 342 12.86 -13.90 -38.10
N GLY A 343 12.31 -14.75 -37.22
CA GLY A 343 12.01 -16.13 -37.51
C GLY A 343 10.98 -16.30 -38.63
N GLY A 344 9.92 -15.51 -38.64
CA GLY A 344 8.92 -15.49 -39.69
C GLY A 344 9.51 -15.09 -41.06
N LEU A 345 10.29 -14.04 -41.09
CA LEU A 345 10.99 -13.61 -42.30
C LEU A 345 11.96 -14.69 -42.86
N LEU A 346 12.70 -15.35 -41.95
CA LEU A 346 13.60 -16.43 -42.31
C LEU A 346 12.82 -17.61 -42.92
N VAL A 347 11.68 -18.01 -42.30
CA VAL A 347 10.84 -19.08 -42.87
C VAL A 347 10.33 -18.71 -44.26
N VAL A 348 9.79 -17.50 -44.43
CA VAL A 348 9.32 -17.00 -45.73
C VAL A 348 10.47 -16.99 -46.75
N ALA A 349 11.67 -16.52 -46.38
CA ALA A 349 12.85 -16.50 -47.25
C ALA A 349 13.28 -17.93 -47.71
N VAL A 350 13.28 -18.87 -46.76
CA VAL A 350 13.60 -20.29 -47.07
C VAL A 350 12.54 -20.89 -47.99
N LEU A 351 11.26 -20.67 -47.72
CA LEU A 351 10.17 -21.15 -48.58
C LEU A 351 10.25 -20.55 -49.99
N PHE A 352 10.57 -19.25 -50.08
CA PHE A 352 10.79 -18.58 -51.36
C PHE A 352 11.95 -19.22 -52.15
N LEU A 353 13.07 -19.50 -51.51
CA LEU A 353 14.25 -20.12 -52.11
C LEU A 353 13.91 -21.56 -52.63
N PHE A 354 13.14 -22.32 -51.87
CA PHE A 354 12.80 -23.69 -52.24
C PHE A 354 11.67 -23.79 -53.28
N LEU A 355 10.66 -22.91 -53.22
CA LEU A 355 9.48 -22.97 -54.10
C LEU A 355 9.66 -22.13 -55.37
N GLY A 356 10.60 -21.19 -55.41
CA GLY A 356 10.87 -20.30 -56.55
C GLY A 356 9.70 -19.38 -56.94
N ASP A 357 8.65 -19.32 -56.14
CA ASP A 357 7.45 -18.51 -56.37
C ASP A 357 7.08 -17.72 -55.11
N LEU A 358 7.08 -16.40 -55.21
CA LEU A 358 6.82 -15.48 -54.13
C LEU A 358 5.39 -15.63 -53.57
N ARG A 359 4.44 -15.96 -54.42
CA ARG A 359 3.03 -16.18 -54.03
C ARG A 359 2.88 -17.45 -53.20
N ALA A 360 3.58 -18.51 -53.59
CA ALA A 360 3.57 -19.78 -52.87
C ALA A 360 4.30 -19.69 -51.52
N GLY A 361 5.32 -18.83 -51.43
CA GLY A 361 6.05 -18.60 -50.16
C GLY A 361 5.31 -17.72 -49.14
N LEU A 362 4.31 -16.94 -49.58
CA LEU A 362 3.47 -16.08 -48.73
C LEU A 362 2.17 -16.77 -48.25
N ILE A 363 1.78 -17.87 -48.86
CA ILE A 363 0.63 -18.70 -48.47
C ILE A 363 1.05 -19.71 -47.41
#